data_7f61efcdabc559466ebb1b1d276a0af4
#
_entry.id   7f61efcdabc559466ebb1b1d276a0af4
#
_cell.length_a   1.000
_cell.length_b   1.000
_cell.length_c   1.000
_cell.angle_alpha   90.00
_cell.angle_beta   90.00
_cell.angle_gamma   90.00
#
_symmetry.space_group_name_H-M   'P 1'
#
loop_
_entity.id
_entity.type
_entity.pdbx_description
1 polymer ?
#
loop_
_entity_poly.entity_id
_entity_poly.type
_entity_poly.pdbx_seq_one_letter_code
_entity_poly.pdbx_strand_id
1 'polypeptide(L)'
;MRAALVGASDFNGGHFAGECFDFVVAVDGGFAYLRDVGVAADVVVGDFDSLGYVPEAKDVRCFPPEKDESDLELACRVACEAGCDSLVLYGCLGRRFDHTLAVLQVMVKFARRGIRVCAVGDEFALAVLCGDAGQGCLRFAAAPLDGFGNGMYRNYLSAFAYGGAAAGVCERGLKYALDDATVPDDVSLGLSNEFTGAAAEVRVRTGCLVVTFPLAAWEYLED
;
A
#
# COMPACT_ATOMS: atom_id res chain seq x y z
N MET A 1 -10.71 8.34 -8.46
CA MET A 1 -9.40 8.57 -9.13
C MET A 1 -8.31 7.81 -8.39
N ARG A 2 -7.38 7.22 -9.14
CA ARG A 2 -6.26 6.42 -8.60
C ARG A 2 -4.95 7.21 -8.69
N ALA A 3 -4.25 7.36 -7.55
CA ALA A 3 -2.98 8.06 -7.49
C ALA A 3 -1.82 7.12 -7.21
N ALA A 4 -0.66 7.38 -7.84
CA ALA A 4 0.64 6.86 -7.42
C ALA A 4 1.39 7.89 -6.58
N LEU A 5 1.93 7.46 -5.44
CA LEU A 5 2.82 8.26 -4.60
C LEU A 5 4.19 7.58 -4.56
N VAL A 6 5.22 8.26 -5.06
CA VAL A 6 6.54 7.65 -5.23
C VAL A 6 7.53 8.28 -4.27
N GLY A 7 7.95 7.52 -3.25
CA GLY A 7 8.96 7.90 -2.28
C GLY A 7 10.38 7.49 -2.69
N ALA A 8 11.35 7.71 -1.79
CA ALA A 8 12.79 7.55 -2.06
C ALA A 8 13.38 6.20 -1.59
N SER A 9 12.55 5.24 -1.12
CA SER A 9 13.01 3.91 -0.71
C SER A 9 13.15 2.96 -1.91
N ASP A 10 12.96 1.65 -1.74
CA ASP A 10 13.11 0.68 -2.81
C ASP A 10 11.93 0.80 -3.80
N PHE A 11 12.23 1.18 -5.04
CA PHE A 11 11.24 1.49 -6.07
C PHE A 11 11.14 0.38 -7.11
N ASN A 12 9.97 -0.25 -7.21
CA ASN A 12 9.68 -1.24 -8.24
C ASN A 12 9.20 -0.56 -9.54
N GLY A 13 10.16 -0.09 -10.34
CA GLY A 13 9.89 0.61 -11.60
C GLY A 13 9.25 -0.29 -12.67
N GLY A 14 9.52 -1.60 -12.64
CA GLY A 14 8.92 -2.56 -13.57
C GLY A 14 7.40 -2.69 -13.37
N HIS A 15 6.98 -2.87 -12.12
CA HIS A 15 5.57 -2.91 -11.78
C HIS A 15 4.89 -1.56 -12.03
N PHE A 16 5.53 -0.45 -11.61
CA PHE A 16 5.00 0.89 -11.82
C PHE A 16 4.71 1.19 -13.29
N ALA A 17 5.61 0.79 -14.21
CA ALA A 17 5.47 1.03 -15.64
C ALA A 17 4.32 0.22 -16.30
N GLY A 18 3.88 -0.87 -15.67
CA GLY A 18 2.72 -1.68 -16.09
C GLY A 18 1.37 -1.15 -15.64
N GLU A 19 1.36 -0.15 -14.75
CA GLU A 19 0.15 0.38 -14.13
C GLU A 19 -0.28 1.72 -14.73
N CYS A 20 -1.56 2.06 -14.58
CA CYS A 20 -2.12 3.34 -14.99
C CYS A 20 -2.60 4.14 -13.78
N PHE A 21 -2.24 5.42 -13.74
CA PHE A 21 -2.62 6.34 -12.67
C PHE A 21 -3.23 7.62 -13.25
N ASP A 22 -4.26 8.13 -12.58
CA ASP A 22 -4.89 9.41 -12.93
C ASP A 22 -4.07 10.60 -12.40
N PHE A 23 -3.27 10.37 -11.34
CA PHE A 23 -2.51 11.39 -10.65
C PHE A 23 -1.21 10.82 -10.08
N VAL A 24 -0.08 11.49 -10.28
CA VAL A 24 1.24 11.04 -9.85
C VAL A 24 1.88 12.08 -8.94
N VAL A 25 2.22 11.67 -7.71
CA VAL A 25 2.88 12.51 -6.71
C VAL A 25 4.29 11.99 -6.46
N ALA A 26 5.29 12.83 -6.67
CA ALA A 26 6.65 12.55 -6.21
C ALA A 26 6.81 13.01 -4.76
N VAL A 27 7.40 12.17 -3.91
CA VAL A 27 7.69 12.47 -2.51
C VAL A 27 9.21 12.50 -2.34
N ASP A 28 9.74 13.70 -2.07
CA ASP A 28 11.19 13.93 -1.95
C ASP A 28 12.01 13.31 -3.09
N GLY A 29 12.99 12.47 -2.74
CA GLY A 29 13.86 11.76 -3.67
C GLY A 29 13.14 10.85 -4.66
N GLY A 30 11.86 10.54 -4.47
CA GLY A 30 11.02 9.81 -5.43
C GLY A 30 10.89 10.50 -6.78
N PHE A 31 11.11 11.82 -6.82
CA PHE A 31 11.18 12.58 -8.08
C PHE A 31 12.27 12.05 -9.03
N ALA A 32 13.42 11.63 -8.50
CA ALA A 32 14.50 11.08 -9.31
C ALA A 32 14.08 9.78 -9.99
N TYR A 33 13.35 8.90 -9.30
CA TYR A 33 12.84 7.65 -9.89
C TYR A 33 11.86 7.90 -11.02
N LEU A 34 10.90 8.82 -10.84
CA LEU A 34 9.94 9.17 -11.90
C LEU A 34 10.63 9.75 -13.12
N ARG A 35 11.61 10.63 -12.93
CA ARG A 35 12.43 11.17 -14.01
C ARG A 35 13.16 10.06 -14.76
N ASP A 36 13.76 9.10 -14.05
CA ASP A 36 14.56 8.03 -14.64
C ASP A 36 13.71 7.03 -15.45
N VAL A 37 12.41 6.87 -15.09
CA VAL A 37 11.45 6.09 -15.88
C VAL A 37 10.66 6.94 -16.88
N GLY A 38 10.97 8.24 -17.02
CA GLY A 38 10.36 9.13 -18.01
C GLY A 38 8.91 9.53 -17.72
N VAL A 39 8.48 9.47 -16.46
CA VAL A 39 7.13 9.84 -16.03
C VAL A 39 7.15 11.21 -15.35
N ALA A 40 6.30 12.13 -15.81
CA ALA A 40 6.14 13.41 -15.17
C ALA A 40 5.26 13.30 -13.92
N ALA A 41 5.70 13.89 -12.80
CA ALA A 41 4.86 14.06 -11.64
C ALA A 41 3.87 15.23 -11.85
N ASP A 42 2.61 15.06 -11.43
CA ASP A 42 1.63 16.15 -11.36
C ASP A 42 1.97 17.12 -10.24
N VAL A 43 2.44 16.59 -9.10
CA VAL A 43 2.88 17.35 -7.94
C VAL A 43 4.15 16.75 -7.36
N VAL A 44 5.06 17.59 -6.89
CA VAL A 44 6.24 17.17 -6.11
C VAL A 44 6.09 17.73 -4.69
N VAL A 45 6.22 16.88 -3.68
CA VAL A 45 6.02 17.20 -2.26
C VAL A 45 7.27 16.85 -1.48
N GLY A 46 7.76 17.74 -0.63
CA GLY A 46 8.88 17.45 0.27
C GLY A 46 9.58 18.71 0.80
N ASP A 47 10.65 18.50 1.57
CA ASP A 47 11.59 19.57 1.95
C ASP A 47 12.83 19.60 1.04
N PHE A 48 13.00 18.54 0.22
CA PHE A 48 14.05 18.36 -0.79
C PHE A 48 15.49 18.36 -0.26
N ASP A 49 15.66 18.15 1.05
CA ASP A 49 16.99 18.06 1.66
C ASP A 49 17.79 16.88 1.11
N SER A 50 17.12 15.75 0.87
CA SER A 50 17.70 14.54 0.29
C SER A 50 18.13 14.70 -1.18
N LEU A 51 17.49 15.60 -1.93
CA LEU A 51 17.83 15.91 -3.33
C LEU A 51 18.92 16.96 -3.45
N GLY A 52 19.05 17.87 -2.47
CA GLY A 52 19.97 19.00 -2.51
C GLY A 52 19.60 20.09 -3.53
N TYR A 53 18.44 19.99 -4.17
CA TYR A 53 17.87 20.99 -5.07
C TYR A 53 16.35 20.91 -5.09
N VAL A 54 15.70 22.02 -5.41
CA VAL A 54 14.23 22.03 -5.62
C VAL A 54 13.95 21.54 -7.05
N PRO A 55 13.12 20.51 -7.23
CA PRO A 55 12.77 19.98 -8.55
C PRO A 55 12.07 21.01 -9.43
N GLU A 56 12.37 21.01 -10.72
CA GLU A 56 11.61 21.75 -11.72
C GLU A 56 10.39 20.91 -12.15
N ALA A 57 9.20 21.22 -11.63
CA ALA A 57 7.96 20.55 -11.94
C ALA A 57 6.80 21.57 -12.01
N LYS A 58 5.67 21.14 -12.55
CA LYS A 58 4.48 22.00 -12.75
C LYS A 58 3.88 22.49 -11.43
N ASP A 59 3.83 21.65 -10.42
CA ASP A 59 3.39 21.99 -9.05
C ASP A 59 4.42 21.45 -8.06
N VAL A 60 5.05 22.31 -7.28
CA VAL A 60 6.05 21.97 -6.27
C VAL A 60 5.58 22.51 -4.93
N ARG A 61 5.33 21.62 -3.99
CA ARG A 61 4.89 21.96 -2.64
C ARG A 61 6.01 21.69 -1.65
N CYS A 62 6.75 22.77 -1.34
CA CYS A 62 7.82 22.73 -0.37
C CYS A 62 7.26 22.91 1.05
N PHE A 63 7.64 22.03 1.95
CA PHE A 63 7.26 22.07 3.36
C PHE A 63 8.53 22.23 4.23
N PRO A 64 8.43 22.89 5.41
CA PRO A 64 9.57 22.99 6.30
C PRO A 64 9.97 21.59 6.83
N PRO A 65 11.27 21.36 7.13
CA PRO A 65 11.71 20.10 7.73
C PRO A 65 11.08 19.84 9.12
N GLU A 66 10.89 20.89 9.90
CA GLU A 66 10.26 20.84 11.23
C GLU A 66 8.75 20.89 11.09
N LYS A 67 8.12 19.71 11.04
CA LYS A 67 6.67 19.53 10.96
C LYS A 67 6.24 18.22 11.62
N ASP A 68 4.99 18.14 12.04
CA ASP A 68 4.42 16.96 12.70
C ASP A 68 4.09 15.83 11.70
N GLU A 69 3.80 16.18 10.44
CA GLU A 69 3.43 15.23 9.39
C GLU A 69 4.65 14.83 8.55
N SER A 70 4.76 13.56 8.18
CA SER A 70 5.76 13.11 7.20
C SER A 70 5.42 13.58 5.79
N ASP A 71 6.42 13.65 4.90
CA ASP A 71 6.20 14.03 3.50
C ASP A 71 5.26 13.10 2.78
N LEU A 72 5.30 11.78 3.09
CA LEU A 72 4.34 10.82 2.58
C LEU A 72 2.91 11.13 3.04
N GLU A 73 2.71 11.51 4.30
CA GLU A 73 1.39 11.89 4.80
C GLU A 73 0.86 13.15 4.11
N LEU A 74 1.71 14.14 3.91
CA LEU A 74 1.38 15.36 3.15
C LEU A 74 1.02 15.02 1.70
N ALA A 75 1.78 14.13 1.05
CA ALA A 75 1.52 13.68 -0.31
C ALA A 75 0.18 12.94 -0.44
N CYS A 76 -0.15 12.06 0.52
CA CYS A 76 -1.46 11.40 0.58
C CYS A 76 -2.60 12.43 0.69
N ARG A 77 -2.43 13.47 1.54
CA ARG A 77 -3.41 14.54 1.67
C ARG A 77 -3.58 15.30 0.35
N VAL A 78 -2.48 15.65 -0.31
CA VAL A 78 -2.50 16.34 -1.63
C VAL A 78 -3.26 15.52 -2.66
N ALA A 79 -3.02 14.20 -2.75
CA ALA A 79 -3.74 13.32 -3.65
C ALA A 79 -5.25 13.27 -3.33
N CYS A 80 -5.62 13.19 -2.04
CA CYS A 80 -7.03 13.22 -1.63
C CYS A 80 -7.70 14.57 -1.93
N GLU A 81 -7.01 15.70 -1.75
CA GLU A 81 -7.49 17.05 -2.11
C GLU A 81 -7.71 17.19 -3.63
N ALA A 82 -6.93 16.46 -4.44
CA ALA A 82 -7.12 16.37 -5.89
C ALA A 82 -8.30 15.44 -6.29
N GLY A 83 -8.96 14.78 -5.31
CA GLY A 83 -10.11 13.91 -5.54
C GLY A 83 -9.75 12.43 -5.72
N CYS A 84 -8.53 12.02 -5.35
CA CYS A 84 -8.14 10.62 -5.38
C CYS A 84 -8.71 9.87 -4.17
N ASP A 85 -9.29 8.71 -4.41
CA ASP A 85 -9.90 7.80 -3.43
C ASP A 85 -9.19 6.43 -3.37
N SER A 86 -8.16 6.25 -4.21
CA SER A 86 -7.30 5.08 -4.25
C SER A 86 -5.83 5.52 -4.38
N LEU A 87 -5.00 5.12 -3.42
CA LEU A 87 -3.58 5.48 -3.34
C LEU A 87 -2.72 4.22 -3.44
N VAL A 88 -1.72 4.25 -4.32
CA VAL A 88 -0.70 3.20 -4.42
C VAL A 88 0.66 3.81 -4.13
N LEU A 89 1.31 3.32 -3.07
CA LEU A 89 2.58 3.81 -2.57
C LEU A 89 3.72 2.99 -3.16
N TYR A 90 4.64 3.63 -3.83
CA TYR A 90 5.87 3.07 -4.38
C TYR A 90 7.09 3.72 -3.74
N GLY A 91 8.19 2.98 -3.63
CA GLY A 91 9.42 3.52 -3.04
C GLY A 91 9.24 3.98 -1.58
N CYS A 92 8.29 3.36 -0.85
CA CYS A 92 7.96 3.71 0.53
C CYS A 92 8.33 2.61 1.52
N LEU A 93 8.59 1.39 1.05
CA LEU A 93 8.93 0.21 1.85
C LEU A 93 10.42 -0.12 1.71
N GLY A 94 10.96 -0.88 2.66
CA GLY A 94 12.35 -1.31 2.66
C GLY A 94 13.30 -0.30 3.33
N ARG A 95 14.63 -0.50 3.13
CA ARG A 95 15.74 0.27 3.70
C ARG A 95 15.64 0.53 5.21
N ARG A 96 14.96 1.58 5.63
CA ARG A 96 14.77 1.99 7.02
C ARG A 96 13.50 1.38 7.60
N PHE A 97 13.62 0.53 8.62
CA PHE A 97 12.48 -0.14 9.25
C PHE A 97 11.53 0.83 9.95
N ASP A 98 12.07 1.89 10.59
CA ASP A 98 11.27 2.94 11.21
C ASP A 98 10.38 3.68 10.19
N HIS A 99 10.88 3.92 8.99
CA HIS A 99 10.07 4.48 7.89
C HIS A 99 8.96 3.51 7.47
N THR A 100 9.24 2.21 7.36
CA THR A 100 8.20 1.22 7.05
C THR A 100 7.09 1.22 8.10
N LEU A 101 7.43 1.34 9.40
CA LEU A 101 6.42 1.47 10.46
C LEU A 101 5.58 2.74 10.30
N ALA A 102 6.22 3.88 10.00
CA ALA A 102 5.51 5.13 9.74
C ALA A 102 4.59 5.05 8.50
N VAL A 103 5.04 4.37 7.44
CA VAL A 103 4.22 4.10 6.25
C VAL A 103 2.96 3.34 6.62
N LEU A 104 3.04 2.28 7.44
CA LEU A 104 1.88 1.53 7.90
C LEU A 104 0.90 2.41 8.68
N GLN A 105 1.40 3.32 9.55
CA GLN A 105 0.57 4.28 10.26
C GLN A 105 -0.17 5.22 9.31
N VAL A 106 0.53 5.74 8.29
CA VAL A 106 -0.06 6.61 7.25
C VAL A 106 -1.13 5.85 6.46
N MET A 107 -0.82 4.61 6.00
CA MET A 107 -1.79 3.79 5.28
C MET A 107 -3.07 3.57 6.08
N VAL A 108 -2.96 3.20 7.35
CA VAL A 108 -4.12 3.00 8.24
C VAL A 108 -4.87 4.31 8.48
N LYS A 109 -4.18 5.43 8.65
CA LYS A 109 -4.79 6.75 8.82
C LYS A 109 -5.72 7.10 7.65
N PHE A 110 -5.28 6.85 6.41
CA PHE A 110 -6.08 7.15 5.22
C PHE A 110 -7.14 6.09 4.95
N ALA A 111 -6.87 4.81 5.20
CA ALA A 111 -7.88 3.75 5.11
C ALA A 111 -9.07 3.99 6.05
N ARG A 112 -8.83 4.48 7.28
CA ARG A 112 -9.89 4.90 8.22
C ARG A 112 -10.74 6.07 7.73
N ARG A 113 -10.29 6.78 6.71
CA ARG A 113 -11.05 7.87 6.03
C ARG A 113 -11.79 7.39 4.78
N GLY A 114 -11.82 6.07 4.54
CA GLY A 114 -12.47 5.48 3.37
C GLY A 114 -11.64 5.52 2.09
N ILE A 115 -10.34 5.82 2.18
CA ILE A 115 -9.42 5.80 1.05
C ILE A 115 -8.86 4.38 0.90
N ARG A 116 -8.90 3.82 -0.30
CA ARG A 116 -8.20 2.56 -0.62
C ARG A 116 -6.69 2.81 -0.66
N VAL A 117 -5.92 2.12 0.15
CA VAL A 117 -4.47 2.32 0.22
C VAL A 117 -3.73 1.00 0.08
N CYS A 118 -2.85 0.95 -0.92
CA CYS A 118 -1.91 -0.15 -1.14
C CYS A 118 -0.47 0.38 -1.15
N ALA A 119 0.51 -0.50 -0.89
CA ALA A 119 1.92 -0.21 -1.06
C ALA A 119 2.60 -1.37 -1.77
N VAL A 120 3.53 -1.05 -2.67
CA VAL A 120 4.24 -2.02 -3.52
C VAL A 120 5.71 -2.06 -3.13
N GLY A 121 6.18 -3.27 -2.77
CA GLY A 121 7.58 -3.62 -2.59
C GLY A 121 8.12 -4.38 -3.81
N ASP A 122 9.28 -5.03 -3.67
CA ASP A 122 9.92 -5.78 -4.78
C ASP A 122 9.18 -7.08 -5.08
N GLU A 123 8.91 -7.91 -4.06
CA GLU A 123 8.29 -9.23 -4.21
C GLU A 123 6.91 -9.32 -3.55
N PHE A 124 6.44 -8.26 -2.90
CA PHE A 124 5.19 -8.25 -2.14
C PHE A 124 4.44 -6.93 -2.29
N ALA A 125 3.18 -6.96 -1.97
CA ALA A 125 2.35 -5.78 -1.80
C ALA A 125 1.64 -5.81 -0.44
N LEU A 126 1.24 -4.62 0.00
CA LEU A 126 0.42 -4.39 1.18
C LEU A 126 -0.90 -3.76 0.77
N ALA A 127 -1.99 -4.16 1.42
CA ALA A 127 -3.26 -3.45 1.39
C ALA A 127 -3.75 -3.21 2.81
N VAL A 128 -4.40 -2.08 3.06
CA VAL A 128 -5.06 -1.84 4.34
C VAL A 128 -6.56 -1.91 4.15
N LEU A 129 -7.19 -2.82 4.89
CA LEU A 129 -8.64 -2.95 4.98
C LEU A 129 -9.14 -2.25 6.24
N CYS A 130 -10.21 -1.48 6.14
CA CYS A 130 -10.84 -0.83 7.28
C CYS A 130 -12.36 -0.96 7.17
N GLY A 131 -12.94 -1.90 7.96
CA GLY A 131 -14.35 -2.25 7.87
C GLY A 131 -15.26 -1.09 8.23
N ASP A 132 -14.92 -0.35 9.28
CA ASP A 132 -15.68 0.82 9.75
C ASP A 132 -15.77 1.95 8.70
N ALA A 133 -14.86 1.96 7.74
CA ALA A 133 -14.79 2.98 6.69
C ALA A 133 -15.32 2.50 5.32
N GLY A 134 -15.92 1.31 5.25
CA GLY A 134 -16.44 0.74 4.01
C GLY A 134 -15.36 0.14 3.08
N GLN A 135 -14.10 0.11 3.50
CA GLN A 135 -12.96 -0.47 2.79
C GLN A 135 -12.52 -1.79 3.45
N GLY A 136 -13.47 -2.65 3.77
CA GLY A 136 -13.24 -3.86 4.57
C GLY A 136 -13.10 -5.16 3.76
N CYS A 137 -12.81 -5.11 2.47
CA CYS A 137 -12.75 -6.31 1.64
C CYS A 137 -11.61 -6.25 0.62
N LEU A 138 -10.89 -7.37 0.47
CA LEU A 138 -9.89 -7.60 -0.57
C LEU A 138 -10.19 -8.94 -1.23
N ARG A 139 -10.28 -8.96 -2.56
CA ARG A 139 -10.60 -10.16 -3.34
C ARG A 139 -9.54 -10.43 -4.38
N PHE A 140 -9.33 -11.71 -4.63
CA PHE A 140 -8.44 -12.20 -5.67
C PHE A 140 -9.21 -13.23 -6.52
N ALA A 141 -9.14 -13.09 -7.82
CA ALA A 141 -9.60 -14.10 -8.75
C ALA A 141 -8.82 -15.42 -8.57
N ALA A 142 -9.37 -16.52 -9.05
CA ALA A 142 -8.66 -17.79 -9.09
C ALA A 142 -7.39 -17.66 -9.95
N ALA A 143 -6.27 -18.15 -9.42
CA ALA A 143 -4.97 -18.05 -10.07
C ALA A 143 -4.17 -19.35 -9.93
N PRO A 144 -3.40 -19.77 -10.96
CA PRO A 144 -2.55 -20.93 -10.85
C PRO A 144 -1.42 -20.67 -9.83
N LEU A 145 -1.16 -21.65 -8.95
CA LEU A 145 -0.18 -21.50 -7.86
C LEU A 145 1.26 -21.33 -8.35
N ASP A 146 1.61 -21.85 -9.51
CA ASP A 146 2.91 -21.67 -10.16
C ASP A 146 3.12 -20.22 -10.66
N GLY A 147 2.05 -19.45 -10.83
CA GLY A 147 2.10 -18.03 -11.18
C GLY A 147 2.66 -17.13 -10.07
N PHE A 148 2.66 -17.58 -8.81
CA PHE A 148 3.19 -16.79 -7.69
C PHE A 148 4.72 -16.84 -7.55
N GLY A 149 5.42 -17.56 -8.43
CA GLY A 149 6.88 -17.64 -8.45
C GLY A 149 7.49 -18.42 -7.29
N ASN A 150 8.83 -18.38 -7.20
CA ASN A 150 9.61 -19.07 -6.17
C ASN A 150 10.27 -18.11 -5.16
N GLY A 151 9.84 -16.83 -5.14
CA GLY A 151 10.35 -15.80 -4.26
C GLY A 151 10.07 -16.07 -2.77
N MET A 152 10.51 -15.19 -1.91
CA MET A 152 10.35 -15.31 -0.45
C MET A 152 8.86 -15.35 -0.06
N TYR A 153 8.02 -14.60 -0.77
CA TYR A 153 6.58 -14.51 -0.47
C TYR A 153 5.76 -15.66 -1.10
N ARG A 154 6.28 -16.30 -2.16
CA ARG A 154 5.58 -17.44 -2.83
C ARG A 154 4.08 -17.20 -2.95
N ASN A 155 3.29 -18.12 -2.37
CA ASN A 155 1.81 -18.06 -2.28
C ASN A 155 1.31 -17.64 -0.89
N TYR A 156 2.15 -16.99 -0.06
CA TYR A 156 1.76 -16.58 1.30
C TYR A 156 0.95 -15.29 1.27
N LEU A 157 -0.17 -15.31 2.00
CA LEU A 157 -0.92 -14.12 2.38
C LEU A 157 -0.91 -14.03 3.91
N SER A 158 -0.71 -12.84 4.46
CA SER A 158 -0.85 -12.63 5.89
C SER A 158 -1.75 -11.44 6.17
N ALA A 159 -2.56 -11.54 7.22
CA ALA A 159 -3.46 -10.48 7.64
C ALA A 159 -3.30 -10.22 9.15
N PHE A 160 -2.96 -8.98 9.50
CA PHE A 160 -2.72 -8.57 10.89
C PHE A 160 -3.67 -7.46 11.28
N ALA A 161 -4.32 -7.60 12.44
CA ALA A 161 -5.06 -6.48 13.03
C ALA A 161 -4.09 -5.36 13.41
N TYR A 162 -4.49 -4.11 13.20
CA TYR A 162 -3.63 -2.96 13.42
C TYR A 162 -4.34 -1.81 14.13
N GLY A 163 -3.78 -1.42 15.29
CA GLY A 163 -4.31 -0.32 16.11
C GLY A 163 -5.60 -0.67 16.84
N GLY A 164 -5.71 -1.90 17.28
CA GLY A 164 -6.82 -2.51 17.99
C GLY A 164 -7.26 -3.82 17.33
N ALA A 165 -8.08 -4.60 18.03
CA ALA A 165 -8.63 -5.85 17.50
C ALA A 165 -9.52 -5.62 16.28
N ALA A 166 -9.45 -6.53 15.31
CA ALA A 166 -10.32 -6.58 14.14
C ALA A 166 -11.39 -7.66 14.33
N ALA A 167 -12.67 -7.34 14.10
CA ALA A 167 -13.77 -8.27 14.28
C ALA A 167 -14.60 -8.48 13.01
N GLY A 168 -15.24 -9.65 12.92
CA GLY A 168 -15.92 -10.09 11.71
C GLY A 168 -14.95 -10.39 10.59
N VAL A 169 -13.77 -10.90 10.95
CA VAL A 169 -12.73 -11.29 9.99
C VAL A 169 -13.15 -12.61 9.35
N CYS A 170 -13.19 -12.60 8.01
CA CYS A 170 -13.40 -13.79 7.21
C CYS A 170 -12.24 -13.93 6.21
N GLU A 171 -11.68 -15.15 6.13
CA GLU A 171 -10.70 -15.53 5.13
C GLU A 171 -11.23 -16.75 4.38
N ARG A 172 -11.45 -16.63 3.07
CA ARG A 172 -12.02 -17.67 2.21
C ARG A 172 -11.13 -17.93 1.01
N GLY A 173 -11.16 -19.16 0.48
CA GLY A 173 -10.32 -19.55 -0.64
C GLY A 173 -8.83 -19.69 -0.32
N LEU A 174 -8.47 -19.52 0.94
CA LEU A 174 -7.14 -19.70 1.49
C LEU A 174 -7.06 -21.04 2.24
N LYS A 175 -5.84 -21.49 2.53
CA LYS A 175 -5.57 -22.77 3.22
C LYS A 175 -6.17 -22.83 4.62
N TYR A 176 -6.07 -21.74 5.35
CA TYR A 176 -6.63 -21.59 6.70
C TYR A 176 -7.79 -20.59 6.64
N ALA A 177 -9.00 -21.11 6.75
CA ALA A 177 -10.20 -20.27 6.70
C ALA A 177 -10.50 -19.66 8.06
N LEU A 178 -10.99 -18.40 8.03
CA LEU A 178 -11.61 -17.76 9.18
C LEU A 178 -13.06 -17.40 8.82
N ASP A 179 -13.97 -17.54 9.80
CA ASP A 179 -15.37 -17.17 9.63
C ASP A 179 -15.84 -16.38 10.85
N ASP A 180 -16.18 -15.11 10.62
CA ASP A 180 -16.62 -14.13 11.65
C ASP A 180 -15.71 -14.05 12.89
N ALA A 181 -14.40 -14.23 12.70
CA ALA A 181 -13.41 -14.28 13.77
C ALA A 181 -13.09 -12.89 14.31
N THR A 182 -12.61 -12.86 15.57
CA THR A 182 -11.93 -11.70 16.14
C THR A 182 -10.43 -11.95 16.13
N VAL A 183 -9.67 -11.07 15.50
CA VAL A 183 -8.22 -11.12 15.43
C VAL A 183 -7.65 -10.00 16.31
N PRO A 184 -7.00 -10.34 17.43
CA PRO A 184 -6.33 -9.35 18.28
C PRO A 184 -5.10 -8.77 17.58
N ASP A 185 -4.67 -7.57 17.97
CA ASP A 185 -3.48 -6.90 17.42
C ASP A 185 -2.15 -7.28 18.10
N ASP A 186 -2.24 -8.13 19.13
CA ASP A 186 -1.09 -8.68 19.86
C ASP A 186 -0.84 -10.18 19.58
N VAL A 187 -1.53 -10.75 18.57
CA VAL A 187 -1.42 -12.18 18.20
C VAL A 187 -1.14 -12.31 16.71
N SER A 188 -0.18 -13.15 16.36
CA SER A 188 0.20 -13.41 14.95
C SER A 188 -0.67 -14.48 14.26
N LEU A 189 -1.96 -14.51 14.56
CA LEU A 189 -2.88 -15.54 14.05
C LEU A 189 -2.96 -15.59 12.52
N GLY A 190 -2.93 -14.44 11.86
CA GLY A 190 -3.05 -14.32 10.39
C GLY A 190 -1.73 -14.46 9.63
N LEU A 191 -0.64 -14.90 10.27
CA LEU A 191 0.66 -15.05 9.62
C LEU A 191 0.70 -16.28 8.72
N SER A 192 1.20 -16.11 7.49
CA SER A 192 1.51 -17.18 6.52
C SER A 192 0.33 -18.10 6.19
N ASN A 193 -0.84 -17.53 5.96
CA ASN A 193 -1.89 -18.22 5.21
C ASN A 193 -1.44 -18.41 3.76
N GLU A 194 -2.07 -19.30 3.00
CA GLU A 194 -1.63 -19.67 1.66
C GLU A 194 -2.79 -19.59 0.67
N PHE A 195 -2.50 -19.04 -0.52
CA PHE A 195 -3.39 -19.20 -1.67
C PHE A 195 -3.49 -20.66 -2.06
N THR A 196 -4.68 -21.11 -2.43
CA THR A 196 -4.97 -22.50 -2.84
C THR A 196 -5.17 -22.67 -4.34
N GLY A 197 -5.08 -21.57 -5.10
CA GLY A 197 -5.43 -21.51 -6.51
C GLY A 197 -6.91 -21.17 -6.78
N ALA A 198 -7.76 -21.27 -5.77
CA ALA A 198 -9.15 -20.81 -5.85
C ALA A 198 -9.23 -19.29 -5.69
N ALA A 199 -10.37 -18.69 -6.07
CA ALA A 199 -10.66 -17.29 -5.73
C ALA A 199 -10.62 -17.12 -4.21
N ALA A 200 -9.98 -16.03 -3.74
CA ALA A 200 -9.76 -15.78 -2.34
C ALA A 200 -10.37 -14.45 -1.89
N GLU A 201 -10.84 -14.41 -0.66
CA GLU A 201 -11.38 -13.19 -0.03
C GLU A 201 -10.82 -13.04 1.38
N VAL A 202 -10.35 -11.84 1.71
CA VAL A 202 -10.10 -11.36 3.07
C VAL A 202 -11.07 -10.24 3.36
N ARG A 203 -11.85 -10.36 4.43
CA ARG A 203 -12.84 -9.35 4.84
C ARG A 203 -12.75 -9.06 6.32
N VAL A 204 -13.00 -7.81 6.68
CA VAL A 204 -13.16 -7.34 8.05
C VAL A 204 -14.42 -6.48 8.16
N ARG A 205 -15.19 -6.67 9.24
CA ARG A 205 -16.41 -5.88 9.50
C ARG A 205 -16.11 -4.62 10.31
N THR A 206 -15.27 -4.72 11.34
CA THR A 206 -14.87 -3.60 12.20
C THR A 206 -13.38 -3.69 12.52
N GLY A 207 -12.73 -2.55 12.72
CA GLY A 207 -11.27 -2.46 12.86
C GLY A 207 -10.54 -2.45 11.54
N CYS A 208 -9.22 -2.50 11.60
CA CYS A 208 -8.37 -2.49 10.41
C CYS A 208 -7.47 -3.73 10.36
N LEU A 209 -7.24 -4.23 9.14
CA LEU A 209 -6.26 -5.26 8.82
C LEU A 209 -5.19 -4.68 7.90
N VAL A 210 -3.93 -4.96 8.18
CA VAL A 210 -2.83 -4.87 7.21
C VAL A 210 -2.68 -6.24 6.57
N VAL A 211 -2.91 -6.32 5.26
CA VAL A 211 -2.82 -7.56 4.50
C VAL A 211 -1.57 -7.51 3.63
N THR A 212 -0.71 -8.54 3.73
CA THR A 212 0.46 -8.71 2.87
C THR A 212 0.23 -9.88 1.93
N PHE A 213 0.66 -9.75 0.68
CA PHE A 213 0.52 -10.80 -0.34
C PHE A 213 1.64 -10.71 -1.38
N PRO A 214 1.93 -11.80 -2.13
CA PRO A 214 2.94 -11.78 -3.18
C PRO A 214 2.60 -10.73 -4.23
N LEU A 215 3.59 -10.01 -4.74
CA LEU A 215 3.34 -9.02 -5.79
C LEU A 215 2.72 -9.66 -7.04
N ALA A 216 3.09 -10.89 -7.36
CA ALA A 216 2.47 -11.64 -8.47
C ALA A 216 0.95 -11.87 -8.29
N ALA A 217 0.42 -11.79 -7.06
CA ALA A 217 -1.02 -11.84 -6.82
C ALA A 217 -1.74 -10.53 -7.18
N TRP A 218 -1.01 -9.45 -7.42
CA TRP A 218 -1.58 -8.16 -7.79
C TRP A 218 -2.42 -8.20 -9.07
N GLU A 219 -1.99 -8.99 -10.06
CA GLU A 219 -2.71 -9.16 -11.33
C GLU A 219 -4.09 -9.82 -11.16
N TYR A 220 -4.33 -10.49 -10.03
CA TYR A 220 -5.58 -11.18 -9.71
C TYR A 220 -6.46 -10.40 -8.74
N LEU A 221 -6.06 -9.18 -8.33
CA LEU A 221 -6.90 -8.32 -7.51
C LEU A 221 -8.18 -7.95 -8.26
N GLU A 222 -9.32 -8.06 -7.56
CA GLU A 222 -10.62 -7.60 -8.04
C GLU A 222 -10.98 -6.26 -7.39
N ASP A 223 -11.66 -5.39 -8.15
CA ASP A 223 -12.14 -4.07 -7.71
C ASP A 223 -13.22 -4.13 -6.61
#